data_53bfdb587b1cca9391be03e4d0553419
#
_entry.id   53bfdb587b1cca9391be03e4d0553419
#
_cell.length_a   1.000
_cell.length_b   1.000
_cell.length_c   1.000
_cell.angle_alpha   90.00
_cell.angle_beta   90.00
_cell.angle_gamma   90.00
#
_symmetry.space_group_name_H-M   'P 1'
#
loop_
_entity.id
_entity.type
_entity.pdbx_description
1 polymer ?
#
loop_
_entity_poly.entity_id
_entity_poly.type
_entity_poly.pdbx_seq_one_letter_code
_entity_poly.pdbx_strand_id
1 'polypeptide(L)'
;RNGPSYLPEIDAYCAYIQARGHQAMVHDSSLSVPASASVVWWFCGRVPMREAHRLRGAFQIHEYASASIPPYAWLKDQVKHWTQPRPDYRIYQNGWVRERMGFADGVPHALRDMGVAEHFFDAPSHSAAPEFDLVYLGEMSRLLAFIPVLQSIDAAGRSLLLVGDVPAELEKELPPNVTCTGRVDHAQVPIHLRRARFGLNLVPNAKPFQHQTSTKILEYCAAGLRVVSNAYPWVRYFMAQHKANFYLLNDDAPSLTTSFGEALEAYPYVVPDMRALEWSQVLNTLPLWRTILR
;
A
#
# COMPACT_ATOMS: atom_id res chain seq x y z
N ARG A 1 -6.50 10.40 -13.80
CA ARG A 1 -5.43 10.43 -12.79
C ARG A 1 -4.17 10.90 -13.47
N ASN A 2 -3.44 11.81 -12.88
CA ASN A 2 -2.15 12.26 -13.39
C ASN A 2 -1.10 11.19 -13.07
N GLY A 3 -0.72 10.38 -14.05
CA GLY A 3 0.25 9.30 -13.97
C GLY A 3 -0.33 7.91 -13.62
N PRO A 4 0.27 6.83 -14.08
CA PRO A 4 -0.11 5.48 -13.72
C PRO A 4 0.27 5.22 -12.25
N SER A 5 -0.72 4.98 -11.38
CA SER A 5 -0.45 4.47 -10.04
C SER A 5 0.12 3.05 -10.17
N TYR A 6 1.24 2.77 -9.52
CA TYR A 6 1.73 1.41 -9.40
C TYR A 6 0.78 0.61 -8.48
N LEU A 7 0.37 -0.55 -8.97
CA LEU A 7 -0.56 -1.45 -8.28
C LEU A 7 0.12 -2.83 -8.17
N PRO A 8 0.92 -3.07 -7.13
CA PRO A 8 1.71 -4.30 -6.97
C PRO A 8 0.86 -5.56 -6.96
N GLU A 9 -0.40 -5.45 -6.56
CA GLU A 9 -1.36 -6.54 -6.61
C GLU A 9 -1.62 -7.06 -8.02
N ILE A 10 -1.61 -6.20 -9.05
CA ILE A 10 -1.84 -6.63 -10.44
C ILE A 10 -0.72 -7.55 -10.91
N ASP A 11 0.53 -7.17 -10.66
CA ASP A 11 1.70 -7.99 -11.01
C ASP A 11 1.65 -9.33 -10.28
N ALA A 12 1.29 -9.31 -8.99
CA ALA A 12 1.13 -10.52 -8.18
C ALA A 12 0.02 -11.45 -8.71
N TYR A 13 -1.13 -10.91 -9.10
CA TYR A 13 -2.21 -11.69 -9.71
C TYR A 13 -1.77 -12.31 -11.05
N CYS A 14 -1.11 -11.54 -11.91
CA CYS A 14 -0.60 -12.05 -13.18
C CYS A 14 0.38 -13.21 -12.97
N ALA A 15 1.36 -13.04 -12.10
CA ALA A 15 2.33 -14.07 -11.76
C ALA A 15 1.64 -15.32 -11.18
N TYR A 16 0.69 -15.15 -10.26
CA TYR A 16 -0.05 -16.22 -9.62
C TYR A 16 -0.88 -17.06 -10.62
N ILE A 17 -1.56 -16.39 -11.56
CA ILE A 17 -2.38 -17.00 -12.59
C ILE A 17 -1.50 -17.73 -13.62
N GLN A 18 -0.42 -17.10 -14.07
CA GLN A 18 0.53 -17.65 -15.03
C GLN A 18 1.26 -18.89 -14.49
N ALA A 19 1.66 -18.88 -13.21
CA ALA A 19 2.28 -20.02 -12.54
C ALA A 19 1.36 -21.26 -12.49
N ARG A 20 0.05 -21.10 -12.72
CA ARG A 20 -0.95 -22.18 -12.79
C ARG A 20 -1.34 -22.55 -14.22
N GLY A 21 -0.58 -22.08 -15.22
CA GLY A 21 -0.78 -22.43 -16.64
C GLY A 21 -1.88 -21.64 -17.35
N HIS A 22 -2.41 -20.56 -16.73
CA HIS A 22 -3.42 -19.71 -17.34
C HIS A 22 -2.81 -18.42 -17.89
N GLN A 23 -3.51 -17.78 -18.82
CA GLN A 23 -3.11 -16.48 -19.36
C GLN A 23 -3.73 -15.35 -18.55
N ALA A 24 -2.92 -14.35 -18.22
CA ALA A 24 -3.37 -13.09 -17.62
C ALA A 24 -2.84 -11.92 -18.45
N MET A 25 -3.71 -10.96 -18.78
CA MET A 25 -3.38 -9.76 -19.55
C MET A 25 -3.90 -8.53 -18.80
N VAL A 26 -3.09 -7.48 -18.75
CA VAL A 26 -3.45 -6.19 -18.16
C VAL A 26 -3.85 -5.22 -19.26
N HIS A 27 -4.94 -4.51 -19.06
CA HIS A 27 -5.47 -3.52 -19.98
C HIS A 27 -5.70 -2.19 -19.28
N ASP A 28 -5.19 -1.12 -19.83
CA ASP A 28 -5.42 0.25 -19.32
C ASP A 28 -6.80 0.80 -19.73
N SER A 29 -7.40 0.20 -20.74
CA SER A 29 -8.74 0.56 -21.23
C SER A 29 -9.65 -0.67 -21.30
N SER A 30 -10.88 -0.51 -20.84
CA SER A 30 -11.90 -1.56 -21.00
C SER A 30 -12.19 -1.90 -22.47
N LEU A 31 -11.99 -0.95 -23.38
CA LEU A 31 -12.24 -1.15 -24.81
C LEU A 31 -11.27 -2.15 -25.45
N SER A 32 -10.07 -2.28 -24.92
CA SER A 32 -9.06 -3.23 -25.42
C SER A 32 -9.24 -4.66 -24.90
N VAL A 33 -10.16 -4.87 -23.94
CA VAL A 33 -10.45 -6.22 -23.41
C VAL A 33 -11.21 -7.02 -24.49
N PRO A 34 -10.70 -8.21 -24.91
CA PRO A 34 -11.38 -9.02 -25.92
C PRO A 34 -12.73 -9.55 -25.40
N ALA A 35 -13.73 -9.59 -26.28
CA ALA A 35 -15.05 -10.11 -25.93
C ALA A 35 -15.03 -11.63 -25.61
N SER A 36 -13.97 -12.33 -26.03
CA SER A 36 -13.73 -13.76 -25.75
C SER A 36 -13.07 -14.03 -24.40
N ALA A 37 -12.79 -13.00 -23.59
CA ALA A 37 -12.24 -13.18 -22.27
C ALA A 37 -13.18 -14.03 -21.39
N SER A 38 -12.64 -15.08 -20.75
CA SER A 38 -13.43 -15.94 -19.84
C SER A 38 -13.65 -15.30 -18.47
N VAL A 39 -12.71 -14.47 -18.02
CA VAL A 39 -12.75 -13.74 -16.75
C VAL A 39 -12.32 -12.30 -17.00
N VAL A 40 -13.03 -11.35 -16.40
CA VAL A 40 -12.67 -9.93 -16.41
C VAL A 40 -12.61 -9.41 -14.98
N TRP A 41 -11.43 -8.92 -14.60
CA TRP A 41 -11.16 -8.41 -13.26
C TRP A 41 -11.01 -6.89 -13.30
N TRP A 42 -11.89 -6.21 -12.62
CA TRP A 42 -11.98 -4.76 -12.62
C TRP A 42 -11.29 -4.16 -11.38
N PHE A 43 -10.15 -3.52 -11.60
CA PHE A 43 -9.46 -2.70 -10.60
C PHE A 43 -9.85 -1.23 -10.76
N CYS A 44 -11.04 -0.86 -10.38
CA CYS A 44 -11.48 0.51 -10.59
C CYS A 44 -12.53 0.97 -9.57
N GLY A 45 -12.63 2.30 -9.43
CA GLY A 45 -13.65 2.88 -8.57
C GLY A 45 -15.06 2.75 -9.12
N ARG A 46 -15.22 2.65 -10.44
CA ARG A 46 -16.51 2.50 -11.13
C ARG A 46 -16.33 1.72 -12.43
N VAL A 47 -17.17 0.70 -12.61
CA VAL A 47 -17.26 -0.07 -13.85
C VAL A 47 -18.32 0.56 -14.76
N PRO A 48 -18.02 0.92 -16.02
CA PRO A 48 -19.02 1.43 -16.93
C PRO A 48 -20.04 0.37 -17.30
N MET A 49 -21.32 0.66 -17.14
CA MET A 49 -22.43 -0.27 -17.44
C MET A 49 -22.37 -0.85 -18.85
N ARG A 50 -22.03 0.00 -19.84
CA ARG A 50 -21.90 -0.42 -21.25
C ARG A 50 -20.83 -1.48 -21.43
N GLU A 51 -19.67 -1.31 -20.77
CA GLU A 51 -18.55 -2.25 -20.88
C GLU A 51 -18.84 -3.55 -20.11
N ALA A 52 -19.42 -3.47 -18.92
CA ALA A 52 -19.88 -4.66 -18.21
C ALA A 52 -20.88 -5.47 -19.06
N HIS A 53 -21.81 -4.78 -19.75
CA HIS A 53 -22.76 -5.45 -20.64
C HIS A 53 -22.08 -6.07 -21.88
N ARG A 54 -21.10 -5.38 -22.49
CA ARG A 54 -20.32 -5.90 -23.62
C ARG A 54 -19.58 -7.19 -23.25
N LEU A 55 -19.09 -7.27 -22.02
CA LEU A 55 -18.32 -8.38 -21.47
C LEU A 55 -19.15 -9.35 -20.61
N ARG A 56 -20.49 -9.33 -20.75
CA ARG A 56 -21.41 -10.15 -19.94
C ARG A 56 -21.23 -11.66 -20.07
N GLY A 57 -20.52 -12.12 -21.10
CA GLY A 57 -20.16 -13.54 -21.29
C GLY A 57 -18.99 -13.98 -20.41
N ALA A 58 -18.22 -13.05 -19.86
CA ALA A 58 -17.13 -13.32 -18.95
C ALA A 58 -17.60 -13.35 -17.49
N PHE A 59 -16.90 -14.13 -16.64
CA PHE A 59 -17.04 -14.04 -15.19
C PHE A 59 -16.45 -12.72 -14.71
N GLN A 60 -17.25 -11.85 -14.10
CA GLN A 60 -16.85 -10.50 -13.74
C GLN A 60 -16.53 -10.37 -12.25
N ILE A 61 -15.32 -9.86 -11.95
CA ILE A 61 -14.85 -9.62 -10.60
C ILE A 61 -14.67 -8.12 -10.42
N HIS A 62 -15.26 -7.56 -9.36
CA HIS A 62 -15.01 -6.16 -8.97
C HIS A 62 -14.15 -6.10 -7.72
N GLU A 63 -13.00 -5.43 -7.80
CA GLU A 63 -12.11 -5.25 -6.68
C GLU A 63 -12.09 -3.81 -6.18
N TYR A 64 -12.25 -3.66 -4.87
CA TYR A 64 -12.29 -2.40 -4.15
C TYR A 64 -11.11 -2.32 -3.19
N ALA A 65 -10.00 -1.74 -3.67
CA ALA A 65 -8.78 -1.56 -2.88
C ALA A 65 -8.89 -0.43 -1.84
N SER A 66 -9.88 0.46 -1.98
CA SER A 66 -10.13 1.56 -1.03
C SER A 66 -11.55 2.08 -1.14
N ALA A 67 -12.02 2.75 -0.09
CA ALA A 67 -13.17 3.65 -0.19
C ALA A 67 -12.78 4.96 -0.88
N SER A 68 -13.78 5.77 -1.24
CA SER A 68 -13.55 7.07 -1.86
C SER A 68 -12.85 8.04 -0.92
N ILE A 69 -11.98 8.88 -1.49
CA ILE A 69 -11.28 9.94 -0.77
C ILE A 69 -12.07 11.27 -0.81
N PRO A 70 -11.92 12.15 0.21
CA PRO A 70 -12.47 13.51 0.19
C PRO A 70 -12.07 14.30 -1.09
N PRO A 71 -12.84 15.34 -1.47
CA PRO A 71 -14.12 15.75 -0.90
C PRO A 71 -15.27 14.84 -1.33
N TYR A 72 -16.38 14.88 -0.58
CA TYR A 72 -17.62 14.14 -0.86
C TYR A 72 -17.48 12.61 -0.92
N ALA A 73 -16.57 12.03 -0.13
CA ALA A 73 -16.27 10.60 -0.12
C ALA A 73 -17.55 9.74 0.04
N TRP A 74 -18.41 10.08 1.00
CA TRP A 74 -19.68 9.37 1.23
C TRP A 74 -20.59 9.39 -0.01
N LEU A 75 -20.77 10.55 -0.63
CA LEU A 75 -21.62 10.67 -1.82
C LEU A 75 -21.07 9.86 -3.00
N LYS A 76 -19.73 9.90 -3.19
CA LYS A 76 -19.08 9.08 -4.22
C LYS A 76 -19.31 7.58 -4.00
N ASP A 77 -19.26 7.13 -2.74
CA ASP A 77 -19.51 5.72 -2.40
C ASP A 77 -20.98 5.35 -2.62
N GLN A 78 -21.92 6.25 -2.27
CA GLN A 78 -23.35 6.06 -2.58
C GLN A 78 -23.60 5.99 -4.10
N VAL A 79 -23.00 6.89 -4.89
CA VAL A 79 -23.11 6.83 -6.35
C VAL A 79 -22.59 5.50 -6.89
N LYS A 80 -21.49 4.98 -6.38
CA LYS A 80 -20.99 3.64 -6.74
C LYS A 80 -22.02 2.57 -6.38
N HIS A 81 -22.54 2.60 -5.16
CA HIS A 81 -23.55 1.64 -4.70
C HIS A 81 -24.75 1.54 -5.66
N TRP A 82 -25.24 2.69 -6.16
CA TRP A 82 -26.43 2.74 -7.01
C TRP A 82 -26.15 2.50 -8.49
N THR A 83 -24.95 2.80 -8.97
CA THR A 83 -24.62 2.81 -10.41
C THR A 83 -23.67 1.71 -10.84
N GLN A 84 -23.11 0.92 -9.91
CA GLN A 84 -22.23 -0.20 -10.26
C GLN A 84 -23.04 -1.35 -10.87
N PRO A 85 -22.62 -1.91 -12.00
CA PRO A 85 -23.18 -3.17 -12.48
C PRO A 85 -22.91 -4.28 -11.45
N ARG A 86 -23.83 -5.25 -11.37
CA ARG A 86 -23.68 -6.40 -10.48
C ARG A 86 -22.63 -7.37 -11.08
N PRO A 87 -21.53 -7.66 -10.37
CA PRO A 87 -20.54 -8.64 -10.79
C PRO A 87 -20.92 -10.04 -10.33
N ASP A 88 -20.15 -11.05 -10.77
CA ASP A 88 -20.25 -12.42 -10.27
C ASP A 88 -19.54 -12.60 -8.94
N TYR A 89 -18.51 -11.78 -8.66
CA TYR A 89 -17.74 -11.83 -7.42
C TYR A 89 -17.19 -10.45 -7.04
N ARG A 90 -17.01 -10.22 -5.73
CA ARG A 90 -16.37 -9.01 -5.21
C ARG A 90 -15.15 -9.33 -4.35
N ILE A 91 -14.15 -8.46 -4.44
CA ILE A 91 -13.01 -8.46 -3.52
C ILE A 91 -12.93 -7.08 -2.86
N TYR A 92 -12.75 -7.10 -1.55
CA TYR A 92 -12.54 -5.88 -0.77
C TYR A 92 -11.20 -5.97 -0.05
N GLN A 93 -10.47 -4.87 0.00
CA GLN A 93 -9.19 -4.84 0.72
C GLN A 93 -9.34 -5.29 2.18
N ASN A 94 -10.39 -4.82 2.87
CA ASN A 94 -10.66 -5.18 4.25
C ASN A 94 -12.15 -5.00 4.60
N GLY A 95 -12.52 -5.36 5.84
CA GLY A 95 -13.90 -5.26 6.33
C GLY A 95 -14.43 -3.83 6.33
N TRP A 96 -13.61 -2.83 6.65
CA TRP A 96 -14.01 -1.42 6.63
C TRP A 96 -14.38 -0.95 5.21
N VAL A 97 -13.60 -1.33 4.19
CA VAL A 97 -13.92 -1.01 2.78
C VAL A 97 -15.24 -1.68 2.38
N ARG A 98 -15.45 -2.95 2.76
CA ARG A 98 -16.72 -3.66 2.49
C ARG A 98 -17.91 -2.94 3.09
N GLU A 99 -17.84 -2.60 4.38
CA GLU A 99 -18.90 -1.88 5.08
C GLU A 99 -19.18 -0.52 4.44
N ARG A 100 -18.12 0.18 4.03
CA ARG A 100 -18.25 1.49 3.40
C ARG A 100 -18.88 1.43 2.01
N MET A 101 -18.62 0.38 1.22
CA MET A 101 -19.28 0.14 -0.07
C MET A 101 -20.75 -0.25 0.08
N GLY A 102 -21.14 -0.93 1.16
CA GLY A 102 -22.51 -1.16 1.57
C GLY A 102 -23.34 -2.04 0.62
N PHE A 103 -22.73 -2.83 -0.29
CA PHE A 103 -23.49 -3.72 -1.17
C PHE A 103 -24.15 -4.85 -0.39
N ALA A 104 -25.48 -4.98 -0.55
CA ALA A 104 -26.33 -5.98 0.12
C ALA A 104 -27.08 -6.88 -0.87
N ASP A 105 -26.53 -7.09 -2.07
CA ASP A 105 -27.18 -7.79 -3.19
C ASP A 105 -26.86 -9.30 -3.25
N GLY A 106 -26.24 -9.86 -2.20
CA GLY A 106 -25.94 -11.29 -2.10
C GLY A 106 -24.81 -11.80 -3.02
N VAL A 107 -24.06 -10.92 -3.68
CA VAL A 107 -22.90 -11.31 -4.49
C VAL A 107 -21.82 -11.92 -3.60
N PRO A 108 -21.29 -13.11 -3.94
CA PRO A 108 -20.18 -13.73 -3.21
C PRO A 108 -18.97 -12.79 -3.14
N HIS A 109 -18.27 -12.79 -2.00
CA HIS A 109 -17.12 -11.90 -1.83
C HIS A 109 -16.03 -12.53 -0.95
N ALA A 110 -14.83 -11.96 -1.05
CA ALA A 110 -13.71 -12.20 -0.14
C ALA A 110 -13.09 -10.89 0.34
N LEU A 111 -12.37 -10.96 1.45
CA LEU A 111 -11.45 -9.92 1.87
C LEU A 111 -10.04 -10.32 1.41
N ARG A 112 -9.31 -9.37 0.86
CA ARG A 112 -7.93 -9.55 0.42
C ARG A 112 -7.13 -8.31 0.82
N ASP A 113 -6.37 -8.44 1.90
CA ASP A 113 -5.46 -7.37 2.32
C ASP A 113 -4.20 -7.32 1.45
N MET A 114 -3.37 -6.31 1.62
CA MET A 114 -2.14 -6.14 0.85
C MET A 114 -1.14 -7.22 1.17
N GLY A 115 -0.41 -7.63 0.15
CA GLY A 115 0.74 -8.52 0.27
C GLY A 115 2.07 -7.79 0.04
N VAL A 116 3.15 -8.52 0.21
CA VAL A 116 4.53 -8.09 -0.04
C VAL A 116 5.12 -8.92 -1.17
N ALA A 117 5.86 -8.28 -2.07
CA ALA A 117 6.54 -8.99 -3.14
C ALA A 117 7.77 -9.76 -2.61
N GLU A 118 8.02 -10.93 -3.19
CA GLU A 118 9.07 -11.87 -2.78
C GLU A 118 10.45 -11.20 -2.65
N HIS A 119 10.80 -10.32 -3.58
CA HIS A 119 12.11 -9.66 -3.62
C HIS A 119 12.42 -8.76 -2.40
N PHE A 120 11.44 -8.46 -1.54
CA PHE A 120 11.71 -7.78 -0.26
C PHE A 120 12.33 -8.71 0.79
N PHE A 121 12.10 -10.01 0.67
CA PHE A 121 12.62 -11.02 1.59
C PHE A 121 14.02 -11.51 1.22
N ASP A 122 14.36 -11.51 -0.07
CA ASP A 122 15.56 -12.16 -0.61
C ASP A 122 16.78 -11.26 -0.68
N ALA A 123 16.63 -10.00 -0.36
CA ALA A 123 17.72 -9.09 -0.46
C ALA A 123 18.79 -9.40 0.61
N PRO A 124 20.11 -9.36 0.28
CA PRO A 124 21.20 -9.74 1.19
C PRO A 124 21.17 -8.94 2.50
N SER A 125 21.53 -9.60 3.60
CA SER A 125 21.62 -8.97 4.92
C SER A 125 22.55 -7.75 4.88
N HIS A 126 22.27 -6.78 5.75
CA HIS A 126 23.10 -5.57 5.88
C HIS A 126 24.58 -5.93 6.08
N SER A 127 25.39 -5.76 5.04
CA SER A 127 26.84 -6.02 5.09
C SER A 127 27.67 -4.75 5.28
N ALA A 128 27.05 -3.58 5.12
CA ALA A 128 27.70 -2.27 5.30
C ALA A 128 26.95 -1.45 6.36
N ALA A 129 27.64 -0.50 6.97
CA ALA A 129 27.02 0.48 7.86
C ALA A 129 25.97 1.27 7.06
N PRO A 130 24.77 1.49 7.61
CA PRO A 130 23.73 2.28 6.94
C PRO A 130 24.22 3.69 6.62
N GLU A 131 23.89 4.16 5.41
CA GLU A 131 24.28 5.50 4.93
C GLU A 131 23.33 6.58 5.49
N PHE A 132 22.07 6.19 5.77
CA PHE A 132 21.02 7.08 6.23
C PHE A 132 20.43 6.60 7.57
N ASP A 133 19.96 7.54 8.36
CA ASP A 133 19.20 7.18 9.58
C ASP A 133 17.81 6.68 9.23
N LEU A 134 17.09 7.41 8.39
CA LEU A 134 15.70 7.07 8.03
C LEU A 134 15.51 6.95 6.52
N VAL A 135 14.53 6.15 6.11
CA VAL A 135 14.05 6.09 4.73
C VAL A 135 12.52 6.23 4.70
N TYR A 136 12.02 7.03 3.78
CA TYR A 136 10.59 7.11 3.46
C TYR A 136 10.34 6.64 2.04
N LEU A 137 9.35 5.79 1.85
CA LEU A 137 8.94 5.20 0.58
C LEU A 137 7.51 5.60 0.22
N GLY A 138 7.23 5.88 -1.05
CA GLY A 138 5.89 5.94 -1.63
C GLY A 138 5.45 7.33 -2.07
N GLU A 139 4.17 7.67 -1.83
CA GLU A 139 3.56 8.93 -2.31
C GLU A 139 4.09 10.13 -1.51
N MET A 140 4.97 10.90 -2.14
CA MET A 140 5.70 12.00 -1.51
C MET A 140 4.80 13.21 -1.18
N SER A 141 3.74 13.44 -1.95
CA SER A 141 2.81 14.55 -1.68
C SER A 141 2.19 14.49 -0.27
N ARG A 142 2.11 13.31 0.32
CA ARG A 142 1.62 13.13 1.70
C ARG A 142 2.52 13.76 2.75
N LEU A 143 3.82 13.91 2.45
CA LEU A 143 4.79 14.52 3.36
C LEU A 143 4.55 16.02 3.58
N LEU A 144 3.81 16.70 2.70
CA LEU A 144 3.39 18.09 2.91
C LEU A 144 2.62 18.28 4.23
N ALA A 145 1.89 17.25 4.68
CA ALA A 145 1.21 17.28 5.98
C ALA A 145 2.16 17.05 7.17
N PHE A 146 3.43 16.73 6.92
CA PHE A 146 4.42 16.32 7.92
C PHE A 146 5.72 17.15 7.88
N ILE A 147 5.68 18.34 7.27
CA ILE A 147 6.85 19.23 7.22
C ILE A 147 7.48 19.46 8.60
N PRO A 148 6.72 19.70 9.68
CA PRO A 148 7.32 19.84 11.02
C PRO A 148 8.10 18.60 11.47
N VAL A 149 7.69 17.41 11.07
CA VAL A 149 8.41 16.15 11.37
C VAL A 149 9.73 16.13 10.61
N LEU A 150 9.73 16.49 9.32
CA LEU A 150 10.94 16.53 8.48
C LEU A 150 11.95 17.54 9.04
N GLN A 151 11.49 18.73 9.44
CA GLN A 151 12.32 19.76 10.09
C GLN A 151 12.89 19.28 11.43
N SER A 152 12.13 18.49 12.19
CA SER A 152 12.59 17.92 13.46
C SER A 152 13.64 16.85 13.27
N ILE A 153 13.56 16.04 12.21
CA ILE A 153 14.58 15.06 11.81
C ILE A 153 15.90 15.80 11.51
N ASP A 154 15.85 16.90 10.75
CA ASP A 154 17.00 17.74 10.44
C ASP A 154 17.59 18.37 11.69
N ALA A 155 16.77 18.98 12.54
CA ALA A 155 17.21 19.59 13.79
C ALA A 155 17.86 18.59 14.76
N ALA A 156 17.49 17.31 14.66
CA ALA A 156 18.14 16.23 15.40
C ALA A 156 19.44 15.72 14.71
N GLY A 157 19.90 16.33 13.63
CA GLY A 157 21.09 15.97 12.88
C GLY A 157 20.98 14.59 12.19
N ARG A 158 19.74 14.15 11.87
CA ARG A 158 19.48 12.83 11.26
C ARG A 158 19.27 12.95 9.76
N SER A 159 19.84 12.02 9.00
CA SER A 159 19.69 11.95 7.55
C SER A 159 18.44 11.17 7.13
N LEU A 160 17.79 11.63 6.05
CA LEU A 160 16.58 11.02 5.51
C LEU A 160 16.72 10.75 4.01
N LEU A 161 16.44 9.51 3.60
CA LEU A 161 16.35 9.11 2.20
C LEU A 161 14.88 9.06 1.78
N LEU A 162 14.50 9.80 0.72
CA LEU A 162 13.19 9.72 0.08
C LEU A 162 13.29 8.85 -1.18
N VAL A 163 12.53 7.76 -1.22
CA VAL A 163 12.48 6.84 -2.36
C VAL A 163 11.18 7.04 -3.13
N GLY A 164 11.22 7.80 -4.21
CA GLY A 164 10.08 8.16 -5.04
C GLY A 164 10.19 9.58 -5.63
N ASP A 165 9.23 9.92 -6.48
CA ASP A 165 9.18 11.25 -7.12
C ASP A 165 8.73 12.31 -6.11
N VAL A 166 9.53 13.35 -5.95
CA VAL A 166 9.25 14.49 -5.07
C VAL A 166 8.57 15.58 -5.89
N PRO A 167 7.33 15.99 -5.53
CA PRO A 167 6.67 17.10 -6.21
C PRO A 167 7.36 18.45 -5.86
N ALA A 168 7.33 19.38 -6.79
CA ALA A 168 8.00 20.69 -6.67
C ALA A 168 7.56 21.50 -5.43
N GLU A 169 6.34 21.30 -4.96
CA GLU A 169 5.83 21.95 -3.75
C GLU A 169 6.54 21.41 -2.50
N LEU A 170 6.77 20.11 -2.44
CA LEU A 170 7.50 19.48 -1.33
C LEU A 170 9.00 19.77 -1.40
N GLU A 171 9.58 19.77 -2.59
CA GLU A 171 11.02 20.00 -2.79
C GLU A 171 11.49 21.33 -2.17
N LYS A 172 10.67 22.36 -2.23
CA LYS A 172 10.94 23.69 -1.64
C LYS A 172 10.96 23.71 -0.11
N GLU A 173 10.32 22.73 0.50
CA GLU A 173 10.16 22.61 1.96
C GLU A 173 11.12 21.59 2.58
N LEU A 174 11.91 20.86 1.74
CA LEU A 174 12.80 19.83 2.24
C LEU A 174 14.01 20.43 2.97
N PRO A 175 14.34 19.89 4.16
CA PRO A 175 15.57 20.24 4.85
C PRO A 175 16.84 19.77 4.12
N PRO A 176 18.02 20.36 4.43
CA PRO A 176 19.28 20.05 3.73
C PRO A 176 19.77 18.60 3.87
N ASN A 177 19.42 17.91 4.96
CA ASN A 177 19.82 16.52 5.24
C ASN A 177 18.97 15.46 4.53
N VAL A 178 18.05 15.88 3.65
CA VAL A 178 17.20 14.98 2.86
C VAL A 178 17.84 14.71 1.51
N THR A 179 17.94 13.42 1.18
CA THR A 179 18.39 12.94 -0.13
C THR A 179 17.22 12.28 -0.86
N CYS A 180 17.07 12.55 -2.16
CA CYS A 180 15.98 12.01 -2.98
C CYS A 180 16.55 11.10 -4.06
N THR A 181 15.95 9.91 -4.27
CA THR A 181 16.32 9.01 -5.36
C THR A 181 15.64 9.33 -6.67
N GLY A 182 14.50 10.06 -6.63
CA GLY A 182 13.53 10.04 -7.71
C GLY A 182 12.81 8.68 -7.78
N ARG A 183 12.08 8.47 -8.88
CA ARG A 183 11.37 7.22 -9.12
C ARG A 183 12.35 6.08 -9.37
N VAL A 184 12.13 4.96 -8.67
CA VAL A 184 12.90 3.72 -8.82
C VAL A 184 11.95 2.57 -9.16
N ASP A 185 12.47 1.55 -9.84
CA ASP A 185 11.71 0.32 -10.06
C ASP A 185 11.43 -0.38 -8.74
N HIS A 186 10.23 -0.95 -8.61
CA HIS A 186 9.80 -1.60 -7.37
C HIS A 186 10.76 -2.73 -6.92
N ALA A 187 11.34 -3.45 -7.88
CA ALA A 187 12.35 -4.48 -7.60
C ALA A 187 13.67 -3.91 -6.99
N GLN A 188 13.94 -2.63 -7.18
CA GLN A 188 15.13 -1.95 -6.64
C GLN A 188 14.87 -1.35 -5.26
N VAL A 189 13.61 -1.20 -4.86
CA VAL A 189 13.24 -0.58 -3.57
C VAL A 189 13.96 -1.23 -2.39
N PRO A 190 14.06 -2.56 -2.24
CA PRO A 190 14.75 -3.19 -1.10
C PRO A 190 16.21 -2.78 -0.96
N ILE A 191 16.90 -2.49 -2.08
CA ILE A 191 18.30 -2.02 -2.06
C ILE A 191 18.37 -0.64 -1.38
N HIS A 192 17.44 0.26 -1.71
CA HIS A 192 17.39 1.58 -1.08
C HIS A 192 16.96 1.51 0.39
N LEU A 193 16.01 0.64 0.73
CA LEU A 193 15.59 0.47 2.13
C LEU A 193 16.75 0.08 3.04
N ARG A 194 17.64 -0.80 2.57
CA ARG A 194 18.79 -1.28 3.35
C ARG A 194 19.91 -0.27 3.56
N ARG A 195 19.87 0.84 2.85
CA ARG A 195 20.79 1.95 3.08
C ARG A 195 20.42 2.76 4.33
N ALA A 196 19.29 2.46 4.97
CA ALA A 196 18.81 3.17 6.15
C ALA A 196 18.66 2.26 7.36
N ARG A 197 18.69 2.84 8.57
CA ARG A 197 18.48 2.14 9.85
C ARG A 197 17.02 1.94 10.15
N PHE A 198 16.17 2.91 9.80
CA PHE A 198 14.75 2.96 10.16
C PHE A 198 13.87 3.27 8.95
N GLY A 199 12.78 2.55 8.82
CA GLY A 199 11.71 2.88 7.89
C GLY A 199 10.75 3.90 8.51
N LEU A 200 10.58 5.05 7.89
CA LEU A 200 9.69 6.11 8.34
C LEU A 200 8.30 5.96 7.71
N ASN A 201 7.28 5.75 8.51
CA ASN A 201 5.89 5.65 8.06
C ASN A 201 5.07 6.84 8.56
N LEU A 202 4.80 7.78 7.67
CA LEU A 202 3.93 8.93 7.93
C LEU A 202 2.66 8.79 7.09
N VAL A 203 1.52 8.73 7.77
CA VAL A 203 0.20 8.57 7.17
C VAL A 203 -0.75 9.60 7.76
N PRO A 204 -1.43 10.43 6.93
CA PRO A 204 -2.40 11.39 7.44
C PRO A 204 -3.49 10.69 8.27
N ASN A 205 -3.71 11.18 9.51
CA ASN A 205 -4.73 10.62 10.40
C ASN A 205 -6.14 11.07 9.98
N ALA A 206 -6.50 10.72 8.76
CA ALA A 206 -7.78 11.06 8.13
C ALA A 206 -8.33 9.86 7.35
N LYS A 207 -9.65 9.79 7.23
CA LYS A 207 -10.32 8.76 6.40
C LYS A 207 -10.05 9.04 4.91
N PRO A 208 -9.79 8.00 4.08
CA PRO A 208 -9.76 6.56 4.40
C PRO A 208 -8.40 6.07 4.94
N PHE A 209 -7.33 6.88 4.90
CA PHE A 209 -5.94 6.47 5.12
C PHE A 209 -5.72 5.77 6.46
N GLN A 210 -6.39 6.23 7.52
CA GLN A 210 -6.27 5.67 8.87
C GLN A 210 -6.81 4.23 9.01
N HIS A 211 -7.54 3.72 8.00
CA HIS A 211 -8.10 2.37 7.96
C HIS A 211 -7.51 1.49 6.85
N GLN A 212 -6.58 2.04 6.08
CA GLN A 212 -5.93 1.31 5.02
C GLN A 212 -4.61 0.71 5.48
N THR A 213 -4.30 -0.47 4.94
CA THR A 213 -3.02 -1.13 5.14
C THR A 213 -1.90 -0.26 4.58
N SER A 214 -0.90 0.00 5.40
CA SER A 214 0.31 0.67 4.96
C SER A 214 1.26 -0.34 4.31
N THR A 215 1.30 -0.36 2.98
CA THR A 215 2.25 -1.20 2.23
C THR A 215 3.68 -0.91 2.63
N LYS A 216 4.02 0.36 2.93
CA LYS A 216 5.34 0.75 3.45
C LYS A 216 5.75 -0.06 4.69
N ILE A 217 4.85 -0.19 5.67
CA ILE A 217 5.16 -0.97 6.89
C ILE A 217 5.40 -2.44 6.55
N LEU A 218 4.59 -3.02 5.65
CA LEU A 218 4.78 -4.41 5.23
C LEU A 218 6.16 -4.58 4.57
N GLU A 219 6.51 -3.67 3.65
CA GLU A 219 7.78 -3.68 2.94
C GLU A 219 8.99 -3.43 3.85
N TYR A 220 8.87 -2.49 4.80
CA TYR A 220 9.91 -2.25 5.81
C TYR A 220 10.15 -3.49 6.68
N CYS A 221 9.07 -4.10 7.19
CA CYS A 221 9.19 -5.31 8.00
C CYS A 221 9.77 -6.49 7.20
N ALA A 222 9.34 -6.68 5.94
CA ALA A 222 9.88 -7.72 5.07
C ALA A 222 11.38 -7.51 4.76
N ALA A 223 11.80 -6.26 4.62
CA ALA A 223 13.22 -5.90 4.48
C ALA A 223 14.01 -5.91 5.81
N GLY A 224 13.36 -6.21 6.94
CA GLY A 224 13.99 -6.26 8.26
C GLY A 224 14.27 -4.90 8.91
N LEU A 225 13.67 -3.81 8.43
CA LEU A 225 13.88 -2.48 8.99
C LEU A 225 13.07 -2.28 10.28
N ARG A 226 13.69 -1.61 11.26
CA ARG A 226 13.01 -1.03 12.41
C ARG A 226 12.09 0.09 11.94
N VAL A 227 10.88 0.18 12.49
CA VAL A 227 9.86 1.13 12.01
C VAL A 227 9.65 2.27 12.98
N VAL A 228 9.65 3.49 12.44
CA VAL A 228 9.20 4.73 13.10
C VAL A 228 7.92 5.19 12.42
N SER A 229 6.85 5.40 13.16
CA SER A 229 5.54 5.75 12.60
C SER A 229 4.84 6.83 13.42
N ASN A 230 4.02 7.68 12.76
CA ASN A 230 3.01 8.38 13.54
C ASN A 230 1.93 7.40 14.02
N ALA A 231 1.29 7.74 15.13
CA ALA A 231 0.23 6.92 15.71
C ALA A 231 -1.09 7.15 14.95
N TYR A 232 -1.71 6.06 14.44
CA TYR A 232 -3.03 6.07 13.83
C TYR A 232 -3.70 4.68 13.97
N PRO A 233 -5.02 4.55 13.80
CA PRO A 233 -5.76 3.33 14.13
C PRO A 233 -5.20 2.05 13.50
N TRP A 234 -4.88 2.07 12.20
CA TRP A 234 -4.39 0.87 11.52
C TRP A 234 -3.01 0.43 12.06
N VAL A 235 -2.06 1.36 12.30
CA VAL A 235 -0.73 0.97 12.79
C VAL A 235 -0.80 0.33 14.18
N ARG A 236 -1.64 0.85 15.07
CA ARG A 236 -1.86 0.27 16.39
C ARG A 236 -2.49 -1.13 16.29
N TYR A 237 -3.48 -1.29 15.42
CA TYR A 237 -4.08 -2.59 15.13
C TYR A 237 -3.04 -3.58 14.59
N PHE A 238 -2.24 -3.17 13.60
CA PHE A 238 -1.18 -3.99 13.01
C PHE A 238 -0.16 -4.44 14.07
N MET A 239 0.33 -3.51 14.89
CA MET A 239 1.26 -3.84 15.99
C MET A 239 0.69 -4.88 16.92
N ALA A 240 -0.57 -4.75 17.31
CA ALA A 240 -1.24 -5.72 18.19
C ALA A 240 -1.39 -7.11 17.53
N GLN A 241 -1.82 -7.16 16.26
CA GLN A 241 -2.04 -8.41 15.53
C GLN A 241 -0.74 -9.19 15.28
N HIS A 242 0.34 -8.48 14.96
CA HIS A 242 1.63 -9.10 14.61
C HIS A 242 2.64 -9.10 15.76
N LYS A 243 2.23 -8.70 16.97
CA LYS A 243 3.12 -8.55 18.14
C LYS A 243 4.35 -7.70 17.83
N ALA A 244 4.16 -6.70 16.96
CA ALA A 244 5.22 -5.77 16.57
C ALA A 244 5.40 -4.68 17.63
N ASN A 245 6.60 -4.12 17.72
CA ASN A 245 6.88 -2.94 18.52
C ASN A 245 7.62 -1.90 17.70
N PHE A 246 6.92 -0.82 17.34
CA PHE A 246 7.41 0.29 16.53
C PHE A 246 7.54 1.55 17.38
N TYR A 247 8.52 2.39 17.08
CA TYR A 247 8.60 3.70 17.70
C TYR A 247 7.47 4.59 17.16
N LEU A 248 6.55 4.98 18.04
CA LEU A 248 5.45 5.87 17.67
C LEU A 248 5.77 7.31 18.02
N LEU A 249 5.77 8.18 17.00
CA LEU A 249 5.84 9.63 17.18
C LEU A 249 4.59 10.09 17.93
N ASN A 250 4.77 10.96 18.93
CA ASN A 250 3.65 11.51 19.71
C ASN A 250 2.84 12.48 18.84
N ASP A 251 1.52 12.35 18.88
CA ASP A 251 0.61 13.22 18.14
C ASP A 251 0.69 14.69 18.62
N ASP A 252 1.07 14.91 19.92
CA ASP A 252 1.11 16.21 20.57
C ASP A 252 2.46 16.94 20.46
N ALA A 253 3.49 16.29 19.93
CA ALA A 253 4.82 16.90 19.81
C ALA A 253 5.43 16.57 18.44
N PRO A 254 5.20 17.42 17.42
CA PRO A 254 5.94 17.32 16.17
C PRO A 254 7.43 17.66 16.30
N SER A 255 7.89 18.08 17.48
CA SER A 255 9.29 18.38 17.72
C SER A 255 10.02 17.14 18.24
N LEU A 256 10.78 16.53 17.36
CA LEU A 256 11.82 15.60 17.75
C LEU A 256 12.92 16.42 18.42
N THR A 257 13.15 16.18 19.70
CA THR A 257 14.23 16.83 20.45
C THR A 257 15.59 16.19 20.08
N THR A 258 16.69 16.81 20.47
CA THR A 258 18.05 16.22 20.31
C THR A 258 18.17 14.84 20.93
N SER A 259 17.38 14.51 21.96
CA SER A 259 17.27 13.17 22.55
C SER A 259 16.54 12.14 21.66
N PHE A 260 15.89 12.57 20.57
CA PHE A 260 15.20 11.67 19.65
C PHE A 260 16.14 10.60 19.08
N GLY A 261 17.36 10.97 18.72
CA GLY A 261 18.34 10.05 18.19
C GLY A 261 18.69 8.92 19.16
N GLU A 262 18.96 9.23 20.42
CA GLU A 262 19.25 8.25 21.48
C GLU A 262 18.01 7.38 21.79
N ALA A 263 16.83 8.01 21.86
CA ALA A 263 15.58 7.31 22.08
C ALA A 263 15.26 6.30 20.95
N LEU A 264 15.53 6.63 19.70
CA LEU A 264 15.37 5.71 18.57
C LEU A 264 16.30 4.50 18.68
N GLU A 265 17.56 4.69 19.02
CA GLU A 265 18.53 3.59 19.11
C GLU A 265 18.24 2.67 20.31
N ALA A 266 17.81 3.22 21.42
CA ALA A 266 17.53 2.48 22.66
C ALA A 266 16.14 1.79 22.66
N TYR A 267 15.28 2.09 21.71
CA TYR A 267 13.91 1.57 21.69
C TYR A 267 13.88 0.05 21.42
N PRO A 268 13.08 -0.74 22.15
CA PRO A 268 13.02 -2.19 22.00
C PRO A 268 12.14 -2.61 20.81
N TYR A 269 12.63 -2.41 19.58
CA TYR A 269 11.91 -2.77 18.37
C TYR A 269 11.62 -4.27 18.29
N VAL A 270 10.43 -4.59 17.80
CA VAL A 270 10.08 -5.93 17.34
C VAL A 270 9.55 -5.83 15.92
N VAL A 271 10.33 -6.31 14.97
CA VAL A 271 9.98 -6.36 13.55
C VAL A 271 9.36 -7.73 13.28
N PRO A 272 8.07 -7.81 12.90
CA PRO A 272 7.42 -9.09 12.68
C PRO A 272 7.86 -9.73 11.35
N ASP A 273 7.83 -11.06 11.29
CA ASP A 273 8.01 -11.81 10.04
C ASP A 273 6.77 -11.62 9.13
N MET A 274 7.02 -11.16 7.91
CA MET A 274 5.98 -10.89 6.91
C MET A 274 5.80 -12.01 5.88
N ARG A 275 6.49 -13.14 5.98
CA ARG A 275 6.43 -14.22 4.98
C ARG A 275 5.01 -14.76 4.77
N ALA A 276 4.18 -14.78 5.81
CA ALA A 276 2.77 -15.13 5.68
C ALA A 276 1.95 -14.12 4.84
N LEU A 277 2.45 -12.92 4.67
CA LEU A 277 1.87 -11.86 3.84
C LEU A 277 2.59 -11.70 2.50
N GLU A 278 3.48 -12.60 2.10
CA GLU A 278 3.95 -12.68 0.73
C GLU A 278 2.75 -12.86 -0.22
N TRP A 279 2.78 -12.20 -1.40
CA TRP A 279 1.64 -12.21 -2.32
C TRP A 279 1.14 -13.61 -2.67
N SER A 280 2.03 -14.57 -2.86
CA SER A 280 1.62 -15.96 -3.17
C SER A 280 0.79 -16.56 -2.02
N GLN A 281 1.17 -16.29 -0.77
CA GLN A 281 0.45 -16.76 0.42
C GLN A 281 -0.90 -16.07 0.56
N VAL A 282 -0.93 -14.74 0.42
CA VAL A 282 -2.18 -13.96 0.45
C VAL A 282 -3.16 -14.46 -0.61
N LEU A 283 -2.68 -14.66 -1.84
CA LEU A 283 -3.53 -15.12 -2.95
C LEU A 283 -4.02 -16.55 -2.76
N ASN A 284 -3.22 -17.44 -2.17
CA ASN A 284 -3.63 -18.82 -1.88
C ASN A 284 -4.88 -18.89 -0.97
N THR A 285 -5.15 -17.85 -0.17
CA THR A 285 -6.32 -17.82 0.71
C THR A 285 -7.64 -17.51 0.00
N LEU A 286 -7.61 -17.01 -1.24
CA LEU A 286 -8.82 -16.59 -1.95
C LEU A 286 -9.63 -17.79 -2.48
N PRO A 287 -10.88 -17.98 -2.01
CA PRO A 287 -11.74 -19.06 -2.48
C PRO A 287 -12.09 -18.97 -3.97
N LEU A 288 -11.98 -17.78 -4.55
CA LEU A 288 -12.28 -17.45 -5.94
C LEU A 288 -11.57 -18.35 -6.94
N TRP A 289 -10.33 -18.75 -6.65
CA TRP A 289 -9.52 -19.57 -7.58
C TRP A 289 -10.17 -20.89 -7.94
N ARG A 290 -10.93 -21.49 -7.03
CA ARG A 290 -11.70 -22.72 -7.29
C ARG A 290 -12.77 -22.54 -8.37
N THR A 291 -13.17 -21.31 -8.62
CA THR A 291 -14.20 -20.98 -9.62
C THR A 291 -13.60 -20.63 -10.97
N ILE A 292 -12.50 -19.89 -11.00
CA ILE A 292 -11.95 -19.29 -12.24
C ILE A 292 -10.73 -20.01 -12.79
N LEU A 293 -10.02 -20.82 -12.00
CA LEU A 293 -8.87 -21.62 -12.41
C LEU A 293 -9.24 -23.11 -12.39
N ARG A 294 -10.09 -23.54 -13.35
CA ARG A 294 -10.51 -24.92 -13.53
C ARG A 294 -9.92 -25.51 -14.79
#